data_d50a91ec9e9f93e0d6a068a6f94a68a2
#
_entry.id   d50a91ec9e9f93e0d6a068a6f94a68a2
#
_cell.length_a   1.000
_cell.length_b   1.000
_cell.length_c   1.000
_cell.angle_alpha   90.00
_cell.angle_beta   90.00
_cell.angle_gamma   90.00
#
_symmetry.space_group_name_H-M   'P 1'
#
loop_
_entity.id
_entity.type
_entity.pdbx_description
1 polymer ?
#
loop_
_entity_poly.entity_id
_entity_poly.type
_entity_poly.pdbx_seq_one_letter_code
_entity_poly.pdbx_strand_id
1 'polypeptide(L)'
;MKKISRFALSIILLAIAGKVIIGCAPKAITKGEEFPLMYEETPLTILIMPPMNESTAADAKEYYATTVQEILSHWGYYVFPYEITADILKMEGIYDAELVRNIPTSKFREYFGADAVLFTTIKKWDLSYMVLSSTLTVSIDEELKSTKTDQTLWKYNGTVVVDLSGGNAGGGVAGLIASAVITAAQTAMADYVPYAKQANYRALTSLPFGKYHPQYLTDQSMQFIDQTPK
;
A
#
# COMPACT_ATOMS: atom_id res chain seq x y z
N MET A 1 -65.53 9.95 17.69
CA MET A 1 -64.34 9.79 16.81
C MET A 1 -63.41 10.97 17.09
N LYS A 2 -62.28 10.73 17.79
CA LYS A 2 -61.31 11.78 18.16
C LYS A 2 -60.51 12.17 16.93
N LYS A 3 -60.57 13.48 16.55
CA LYS A 3 -59.68 14.05 15.51
C LYS A 3 -58.24 14.00 16.02
N ILE A 4 -57.46 13.07 15.52
CA ILE A 4 -56.02 13.07 15.73
C ILE A 4 -55.47 14.33 15.06
N SER A 5 -54.89 15.24 15.86
CA SER A 5 -54.39 16.54 15.41
C SER A 5 -53.33 16.29 14.33
N ARG A 6 -53.43 17.02 13.22
CA ARG A 6 -52.40 17.02 12.12
C ARG A 6 -50.99 17.29 12.64
N PHE A 7 -50.90 17.92 13.80
CA PHE A 7 -49.65 18.18 14.51
C PHE A 7 -48.99 16.91 15.07
N ALA A 8 -49.78 15.99 15.63
CA ALA A 8 -49.29 14.70 16.15
C ALA A 8 -48.77 13.80 15.02
N LEU A 9 -49.44 13.82 13.87
CA LEU A 9 -49.05 13.02 12.70
C LEU A 9 -47.73 13.54 12.09
N SER A 10 -47.52 14.91 12.08
CA SER A 10 -46.27 15.51 11.60
C SER A 10 -45.08 15.19 12.50
N ILE A 11 -45.27 15.12 13.82
CA ILE A 11 -44.20 14.78 14.78
C ILE A 11 -43.80 13.32 14.64
N ILE A 12 -44.75 12.42 14.41
CA ILE A 12 -44.50 10.98 14.19
C ILE A 12 -43.76 10.77 12.87
N LEU A 13 -44.11 11.50 11.80
CA LEU A 13 -43.42 11.43 10.52
C LEU A 13 -41.96 11.95 10.60
N LEU A 14 -41.73 13.02 11.40
CA LEU A 14 -40.39 13.56 11.62
C LEU A 14 -39.51 12.61 12.45
N ALA A 15 -40.11 11.90 13.43
CA ALA A 15 -39.41 10.91 14.25
C ALA A 15 -39.02 9.64 13.48
N ILE A 16 -39.78 9.29 12.43
CA ILE A 16 -39.47 8.14 11.56
C ILE A 16 -38.41 8.51 10.53
N ALA A 17 -38.43 9.74 9.99
CA ALA A 17 -37.42 10.22 9.06
C ALA A 17 -36.00 10.34 9.67
N GLY A 18 -35.89 10.54 10.98
CA GLY A 18 -34.62 10.64 11.70
C GLY A 18 -33.88 9.31 11.91
N LYS A 19 -34.48 8.15 11.60
CA LYS A 19 -33.88 6.82 11.83
C LYS A 19 -33.29 6.16 10.59
N VAL A 20 -33.28 6.80 9.43
CA VAL A 20 -32.88 6.16 8.16
C VAL A 20 -31.47 6.57 7.69
N ILE A 21 -30.73 7.37 8.47
CA ILE A 21 -29.34 7.70 8.15
C ILE A 21 -28.41 6.87 9.07
N ILE A 22 -28.54 5.55 9.06
CA ILE A 22 -27.43 4.69 9.43
C ILE A 22 -26.65 4.50 8.13
N GLY A 23 -25.87 5.49 7.75
CA GLY A 23 -24.86 5.35 6.73
C GLY A 23 -23.92 4.22 7.15
N CYS A 24 -23.65 3.25 6.28
CA CYS A 24 -22.55 2.31 6.45
C CYS A 24 -21.27 3.11 6.55
N ALA A 25 -20.89 3.50 7.76
CA ALA A 25 -19.52 3.95 8.01
C ALA A 25 -18.60 2.73 7.72
N PRO A 26 -17.50 2.92 6.97
CA PRO A 26 -16.54 1.83 6.78
C PRO A 26 -16.12 1.33 8.15
N LYS A 27 -16.21 0.00 8.36
CA LYS A 27 -15.79 -0.60 9.63
C LYS A 27 -14.29 -0.40 9.75
N ALA A 28 -13.87 0.34 10.77
CA ALA A 28 -12.46 0.41 11.13
C ALA A 28 -12.03 -0.97 11.62
N ILE A 29 -11.01 -1.55 10.98
CA ILE A 29 -10.43 -2.84 11.29
C ILE A 29 -9.08 -2.60 11.95
N THR A 30 -8.72 -3.39 12.96
CA THR A 30 -7.40 -3.29 13.58
C THR A 30 -6.39 -4.17 12.82
N LYS A 31 -5.10 -3.81 12.90
CA LYS A 31 -4.03 -4.62 12.27
C LYS A 31 -4.01 -6.04 12.81
N GLY A 32 -4.27 -6.24 14.11
CA GLY A 32 -4.30 -7.55 14.73
C GLY A 32 -5.47 -8.44 14.27
N GLU A 33 -6.64 -7.83 13.97
CA GLU A 33 -7.79 -8.56 13.43
C GLU A 33 -7.58 -8.97 11.98
N GLU A 34 -6.98 -8.12 11.16
CA GLU A 34 -6.83 -8.37 9.72
C GLU A 34 -5.60 -9.22 9.39
N PHE A 35 -4.49 -9.05 10.14
CA PHE A 35 -3.22 -9.70 9.85
C PHE A 35 -2.70 -10.52 11.04
N PRO A 36 -3.48 -11.46 11.62
CA PRO A 36 -3.09 -12.20 12.82
C PRO A 36 -1.78 -12.98 12.61
N LEU A 37 -1.57 -13.55 11.42
CA LEU A 37 -0.36 -14.31 11.11
C LEU A 37 0.93 -13.48 11.15
N MET A 38 0.86 -12.18 10.92
CA MET A 38 2.01 -11.28 11.09
C MET A 38 2.51 -11.26 12.54
N TYR A 39 1.59 -11.33 13.50
CA TYR A 39 1.88 -11.33 14.93
C TYR A 39 2.22 -12.71 15.49
N GLU A 40 1.75 -13.78 14.84
CA GLU A 40 2.06 -15.16 15.17
C GLU A 40 3.44 -15.56 14.66
N GLU A 41 3.74 -15.29 13.39
CA GLU A 41 5.00 -15.69 12.76
C GLU A 41 6.14 -14.69 12.99
N THR A 42 5.81 -13.43 13.26
CA THR A 42 6.75 -12.35 13.56
C THR A 42 7.97 -12.32 12.62
N PRO A 43 7.77 -12.20 11.28
CA PRO A 43 8.88 -12.26 10.34
C PRO A 43 9.87 -11.11 10.62
N LEU A 44 11.15 -11.45 10.63
CA LEU A 44 12.23 -10.49 10.84
C LEU A 44 12.76 -9.95 9.50
N THR A 45 12.89 -10.85 8.54
CA THR A 45 13.57 -10.59 7.26
C THR A 45 12.58 -10.64 6.12
N ILE A 46 12.63 -9.63 5.25
CA ILE A 46 11.80 -9.54 4.03
C ILE A 46 12.69 -9.52 2.79
N LEU A 47 12.38 -10.40 1.84
CA LEU A 47 12.95 -10.44 0.51
C LEU A 47 11.97 -9.79 -0.46
N ILE A 48 12.39 -8.73 -1.15
CA ILE A 48 11.59 -8.04 -2.15
C ILE A 48 11.82 -8.68 -3.50
N MET A 49 10.75 -9.15 -4.16
CA MET A 49 10.82 -9.70 -5.50
C MET A 49 10.69 -8.61 -6.56
N PRO A 50 11.28 -8.79 -7.75
CA PRO A 50 11.03 -7.91 -8.88
C PRO A 50 9.53 -7.78 -9.14
N PRO A 51 8.99 -6.55 -9.19
CA PRO A 51 7.56 -6.35 -9.38
C PRO A 51 7.11 -6.73 -10.79
N MET A 52 5.94 -7.34 -10.90
CA MET A 52 5.23 -7.47 -12.16
C MET A 52 4.68 -6.09 -12.56
N ASN A 53 4.78 -5.76 -13.84
CA ASN A 53 4.26 -4.49 -14.37
C ASN A 53 3.21 -4.75 -15.44
N GLU A 54 1.96 -4.56 -15.10
CA GLU A 54 0.81 -4.62 -16.01
C GLU A 54 0.42 -3.22 -16.54
N SER A 55 1.14 -2.17 -16.09
CA SER A 55 0.92 -0.80 -16.56
C SER A 55 1.63 -0.54 -17.90
N THR A 56 1.31 0.59 -18.51
CA THR A 56 1.96 1.05 -19.75
C THR A 56 3.28 1.78 -19.51
N ALA A 57 3.61 2.12 -18.26
CA ALA A 57 4.83 2.81 -17.89
C ALA A 57 5.98 1.81 -17.70
N ALA A 58 6.92 1.78 -18.63
CA ALA A 58 8.03 0.83 -18.62
C ALA A 58 8.90 0.93 -17.34
N ASP A 59 9.17 2.17 -16.89
CA ASP A 59 10.07 2.46 -15.76
C ASP A 59 9.39 2.36 -14.39
N ALA A 60 8.10 1.98 -14.34
CA ALA A 60 7.34 1.90 -13.09
C ALA A 60 7.97 0.92 -12.09
N LYS A 61 8.57 -0.18 -12.60
CA LYS A 61 9.22 -1.20 -11.77
C LYS A 61 10.40 -0.64 -10.99
N GLU A 62 11.23 0.12 -11.64
CA GLU A 62 12.44 0.71 -11.06
C GLU A 62 12.08 1.74 -9.99
N TYR A 63 11.14 2.63 -10.28
CA TYR A 63 10.68 3.64 -9.32
C TYR A 63 10.03 2.99 -8.09
N TYR A 64 9.23 1.94 -8.31
CA TYR A 64 8.58 1.23 -7.21
C TYR A 64 9.61 0.50 -6.34
N ALA A 65 10.44 -0.34 -6.94
CA ALA A 65 11.34 -1.24 -6.23
C ALA A 65 12.39 -0.50 -5.39
N THR A 66 12.95 0.61 -5.91
CA THR A 66 13.95 1.39 -5.20
C THR A 66 13.43 2.09 -3.95
N THR A 67 12.13 2.36 -3.88
CA THR A 67 11.54 3.11 -2.76
C THR A 67 10.90 2.24 -1.69
N VAL A 68 10.42 1.04 -2.03
CA VAL A 68 9.76 0.13 -1.07
C VAL A 68 10.72 -0.37 0.01
N GLN A 69 11.98 -0.63 -0.33
CA GLN A 69 13.01 -1.08 0.61
C GLN A 69 13.23 -0.10 1.75
N GLU A 70 13.31 1.19 1.45
CA GLU A 70 13.50 2.24 2.46
C GLU A 70 12.34 2.25 3.46
N ILE A 71 11.11 2.13 2.96
CA ILE A 71 9.92 2.18 3.82
C ILE A 71 9.85 0.95 4.71
N LEU A 72 10.05 -0.26 4.17
CA LEU A 72 10.07 -1.49 4.97
C LEU A 72 11.15 -1.44 6.06
N SER A 73 12.30 -0.86 5.76
CA SER A 73 13.37 -0.67 6.75
C SER A 73 12.94 0.28 7.88
N HIS A 74 12.24 1.38 7.54
CA HIS A 74 11.64 2.28 8.54
C HIS A 74 10.51 1.61 9.35
N TRP A 75 9.78 0.66 8.76
CA TRP A 75 8.79 -0.17 9.46
C TRP A 75 9.43 -1.20 10.41
N GLY A 76 10.76 -1.29 10.44
CA GLY A 76 11.50 -2.12 11.40
C GLY A 76 11.76 -3.54 10.93
N TYR A 77 11.79 -3.78 9.63
CA TYR A 77 12.20 -5.04 9.04
C TYR A 77 13.67 -5.01 8.61
N TYR A 78 14.32 -6.16 8.64
CA TYR A 78 15.56 -6.35 7.89
C TYR A 78 15.19 -6.67 6.43
N VAL A 79 15.62 -5.84 5.51
CA VAL A 79 15.28 -5.97 4.08
C VAL A 79 16.53 -6.33 3.29
N PHE A 80 16.44 -7.38 2.49
CA PHE A 80 17.52 -7.71 1.56
C PHE A 80 17.60 -6.66 0.47
N PRO A 81 18.82 -6.20 0.10
CA PRO A 81 18.99 -5.22 -0.96
C PRO A 81 18.38 -5.71 -2.27
N TYR A 82 17.42 -4.93 -2.79
CA TYR A 82 16.65 -5.32 -3.97
C TYR A 82 17.54 -5.59 -5.19
N GLU A 83 18.52 -4.73 -5.44
CA GLU A 83 19.43 -4.83 -6.59
C GLU A 83 20.22 -6.13 -6.55
N ILE A 84 20.72 -6.51 -5.38
CA ILE A 84 21.47 -7.77 -5.19
C ILE A 84 20.55 -8.98 -5.40
N THR A 85 19.34 -8.92 -4.85
CA THR A 85 18.35 -9.99 -5.05
C THR A 85 18.00 -10.15 -6.52
N ALA A 86 17.73 -9.05 -7.23
CA ALA A 86 17.42 -9.07 -8.66
C ALA A 86 18.59 -9.62 -9.50
N ASP A 87 19.83 -9.27 -9.17
CA ASP A 87 20.99 -9.77 -9.88
C ASP A 87 21.23 -11.27 -9.65
N ILE A 88 21.05 -11.76 -8.42
CA ILE A 88 21.12 -13.20 -8.13
C ILE A 88 20.07 -13.96 -8.94
N LEU A 89 18.82 -13.47 -8.98
CA LEU A 89 17.75 -14.09 -9.78
C LEU A 89 18.11 -14.14 -11.27
N LYS A 90 18.68 -13.07 -11.82
CA LYS A 90 19.16 -13.04 -13.22
C LYS A 90 20.29 -14.05 -13.46
N MET A 91 21.23 -14.19 -12.53
CA MET A 91 22.30 -15.19 -12.63
C MET A 91 21.78 -16.62 -12.64
N GLU A 92 20.65 -16.87 -11.96
CA GLU A 92 19.93 -18.15 -11.98
C GLU A 92 19.00 -18.29 -13.20
N GLY A 93 19.06 -17.36 -14.15
CA GLY A 93 18.25 -17.41 -15.38
C GLY A 93 16.81 -16.92 -15.22
N ILE A 94 16.48 -16.29 -14.10
CA ILE A 94 15.14 -15.77 -13.80
C ILE A 94 15.11 -14.28 -14.17
N TYR A 95 14.71 -13.99 -15.40
CA TYR A 95 14.62 -12.63 -15.93
C TYR A 95 13.21 -12.04 -15.85
N ASP A 96 12.22 -12.90 -15.65
CA ASP A 96 10.81 -12.53 -15.66
C ASP A 96 10.22 -12.61 -14.25
N ALA A 97 9.59 -11.52 -13.82
CA ALA A 97 8.92 -11.44 -12.51
C ALA A 97 7.78 -12.47 -12.37
N GLU A 98 7.17 -12.89 -13.48
CA GLU A 98 6.12 -13.93 -13.46
C GLU A 98 6.69 -15.29 -13.06
N LEU A 99 7.90 -15.62 -13.48
CA LEU A 99 8.54 -16.89 -13.14
C LEU A 99 8.83 -17.00 -11.65
N VAL A 100 9.14 -15.89 -11.00
CA VAL A 100 9.43 -15.84 -9.55
C VAL A 100 8.23 -16.30 -8.72
N ARG A 101 7.00 -15.99 -9.15
CA ARG A 101 5.77 -16.40 -8.44
C ARG A 101 5.52 -17.91 -8.46
N ASN A 102 6.13 -18.62 -9.39
CA ASN A 102 6.01 -20.08 -9.50
C ASN A 102 7.04 -20.82 -8.63
N ILE A 103 8.00 -20.11 -8.03
CA ILE A 103 9.00 -20.70 -7.14
C ILE A 103 8.36 -20.92 -5.76
N PRO A 104 8.42 -22.12 -5.18
CA PRO A 104 7.97 -22.35 -3.82
C PRO A 104 8.66 -21.40 -2.84
N THR A 105 7.89 -20.74 -1.94
CA THR A 105 8.44 -19.74 -1.03
C THR A 105 9.53 -20.29 -0.12
N SER A 106 9.49 -21.59 0.21
CA SER A 106 10.53 -22.29 0.96
C SER A 106 11.92 -22.23 0.32
N LYS A 107 12.01 -22.07 -1.01
CA LYS A 107 13.29 -21.89 -1.70
C LYS A 107 13.94 -20.55 -1.38
N PHE A 108 13.16 -19.51 -1.18
CA PHE A 108 13.70 -18.22 -0.75
C PHE A 108 14.24 -18.28 0.67
N ARG A 109 13.66 -19.11 1.54
CA ARG A 109 14.23 -19.39 2.85
C ARG A 109 15.54 -20.16 2.74
N GLU A 110 15.60 -21.17 1.89
CA GLU A 110 16.78 -22.02 1.69
C GLU A 110 17.97 -21.21 1.14
N TYR A 111 17.75 -20.35 0.15
CA TYR A 111 18.82 -19.62 -0.54
C TYR A 111 19.20 -18.30 0.14
N PHE A 112 18.23 -17.57 0.69
CA PHE A 112 18.45 -16.24 1.24
C PHE A 112 18.31 -16.20 2.76
N GLY A 113 17.74 -17.22 3.41
CA GLY A 113 17.40 -17.16 4.84
C GLY A 113 16.25 -16.20 5.15
N ALA A 114 15.45 -15.80 4.16
CA ALA A 114 14.35 -14.88 4.34
C ALA A 114 13.18 -15.51 5.10
N ASP A 115 12.54 -14.76 6.01
CA ASP A 115 11.34 -15.21 6.73
C ASP A 115 10.08 -14.97 5.91
N ALA A 116 10.05 -13.89 5.15
CA ALA A 116 8.94 -13.56 4.28
C ALA A 116 9.42 -13.01 2.94
N VAL A 117 8.55 -13.11 1.94
CA VAL A 117 8.77 -12.67 0.57
C VAL A 117 7.65 -11.71 0.18
N LEU A 118 8.02 -10.52 -0.34
CA LEU A 118 7.09 -9.53 -0.85
C LEU A 118 6.98 -9.65 -2.36
N PHE A 119 5.77 -9.95 -2.84
CA PHE A 119 5.40 -9.93 -4.25
C PHE A 119 4.56 -8.69 -4.53
N THR A 120 4.87 -8.01 -5.61
CA THR A 120 4.15 -6.81 -6.04
C THR A 120 3.71 -6.94 -7.48
N THR A 121 2.50 -6.45 -7.78
CA THR A 121 2.01 -6.25 -9.14
C THR A 121 1.58 -4.79 -9.29
N ILE A 122 2.20 -4.09 -10.23
CA ILE A 122 1.83 -2.73 -10.60
C ILE A 122 0.73 -2.83 -11.65
N LYS A 123 -0.51 -2.54 -11.25
CA LYS A 123 -1.69 -2.59 -12.13
C LYS A 123 -1.83 -1.33 -12.98
N LYS A 124 -1.46 -0.20 -12.39
CA LYS A 124 -1.60 1.10 -13.02
C LYS A 124 -0.48 2.02 -12.56
N TRP A 125 0.07 2.75 -13.53
CA TRP A 125 1.02 3.82 -13.30
C TRP A 125 0.74 4.90 -14.34
N ASP A 126 -0.22 5.77 -14.04
CA ASP A 126 -0.73 6.74 -15.00
C ASP A 126 -0.44 8.16 -14.52
N LEU A 127 0.13 8.92 -15.41
CA LEU A 127 0.38 10.32 -15.24
C LEU A 127 -0.65 11.13 -16.05
N SER A 128 -1.47 11.88 -15.36
CA SER A 128 -2.49 12.73 -15.98
C SER A 128 -2.09 14.19 -15.85
N TYR A 129 -2.12 14.91 -16.96
CA TYR A 129 -1.86 16.34 -17.04
C TYR A 129 -3.13 17.09 -17.39
N MET A 130 -3.49 18.05 -16.54
CA MET A 130 -4.48 19.05 -16.84
C MET A 130 -3.85 20.45 -16.67
N VAL A 131 -4.44 21.47 -17.32
CA VAL A 131 -3.87 22.84 -17.34
C VAL A 131 -3.60 23.40 -15.93
N LEU A 132 -4.36 22.96 -14.93
CA LEU A 132 -4.29 23.44 -13.55
C LEU A 132 -3.92 22.36 -12.52
N SER A 133 -3.78 21.11 -12.95
CA SER A 133 -3.45 20.02 -12.04
C SER A 133 -2.75 18.89 -12.77
N SER A 134 -1.78 18.25 -12.11
CA SER A 134 -1.16 17.03 -12.58
C SER A 134 -1.27 16.00 -11.48
N THR A 135 -1.61 14.76 -11.82
CA THR A 135 -1.73 13.67 -10.86
C THR A 135 -1.03 12.43 -11.35
N LEU A 136 -0.37 11.73 -10.43
CA LEU A 136 0.09 10.37 -10.64
C LEU A 136 -0.88 9.41 -9.94
N THR A 137 -1.46 8.49 -10.71
CA THR A 137 -2.30 7.41 -10.18
C THR A 137 -1.52 6.11 -10.20
N VAL A 138 -1.32 5.52 -9.03
CA VAL A 138 -0.64 4.23 -8.85
C VAL A 138 -1.60 3.24 -8.26
N SER A 139 -1.87 2.14 -8.97
CA SER A 139 -2.63 0.99 -8.44
C SER A 139 -1.70 -0.20 -8.30
N ILE A 140 -1.64 -0.78 -7.12
CA ILE A 140 -0.74 -1.89 -6.81
C ILE A 140 -1.46 -2.97 -6.02
N ASP A 141 -1.06 -4.21 -6.29
CA ASP A 141 -1.36 -5.37 -5.46
C ASP A 141 -0.06 -5.83 -4.82
N GLU A 142 -0.06 -5.96 -3.50
CA GLU A 142 1.07 -6.45 -2.73
C GLU A 142 0.65 -7.64 -1.88
N GLU A 143 1.53 -8.62 -1.81
CA GLU A 143 1.35 -9.82 -1.01
C GLU A 143 2.66 -10.19 -0.31
N LEU A 144 2.64 -10.20 1.02
CA LEU A 144 3.73 -10.71 1.83
C LEU A 144 3.43 -12.15 2.25
N LYS A 145 4.24 -13.09 1.80
CA LYS A 145 4.06 -14.53 2.09
C LYS A 145 5.15 -15.05 3.01
N SER A 146 4.76 -15.92 3.92
CA SER A 146 5.69 -16.69 4.75
C SER A 146 6.53 -17.65 3.90
N THR A 147 7.82 -17.67 4.11
CA THR A 147 8.70 -18.67 3.48
C THR A 147 8.67 -20.00 4.23
N LYS A 148 8.11 -20.03 5.43
CA LYS A 148 7.98 -21.21 6.28
C LYS A 148 6.69 -21.98 6.00
N THR A 149 5.57 -21.28 5.88
CA THR A 149 4.23 -21.87 5.80
C THR A 149 3.56 -21.68 4.45
N ASP A 150 4.14 -20.86 3.55
CA ASP A 150 3.57 -20.39 2.28
C ASP A 150 2.25 -19.61 2.45
N GLN A 151 1.86 -19.27 3.68
CA GLN A 151 0.65 -18.51 3.94
C GLN A 151 0.87 -17.02 3.67
N THR A 152 -0.20 -16.35 3.25
CA THR A 152 -0.20 -14.89 3.13
C THR A 152 -0.27 -14.27 4.53
N LEU A 153 0.77 -13.53 4.89
CA LEU A 153 0.89 -12.83 6.17
C LEU A 153 0.20 -11.46 6.11
N TRP A 154 0.37 -10.77 4.99
CA TRP A 154 -0.21 -9.44 4.76
C TRP A 154 -0.47 -9.26 3.26
N LYS A 155 -1.49 -8.51 2.92
CA LYS A 155 -1.81 -8.11 1.55
C LYS A 155 -2.34 -6.69 1.51
N TYR A 156 -2.11 -6.05 0.38
CA TYR A 156 -2.67 -4.75 0.05
C TYR A 156 -3.15 -4.77 -1.40
N ASN A 157 -4.32 -4.21 -1.64
CA ASN A 157 -4.84 -3.92 -2.97
C ASN A 157 -5.43 -2.52 -2.92
N GLY A 158 -4.86 -1.60 -3.68
CA GLY A 158 -5.34 -0.24 -3.61
C GLY A 158 -4.80 0.67 -4.68
N THR A 159 -5.41 1.85 -4.73
CA THR A 159 -5.03 2.92 -5.65
C THR A 159 -4.64 4.16 -4.84
N VAL A 160 -3.45 4.67 -5.11
CA VAL A 160 -2.95 5.92 -4.55
C VAL A 160 -2.95 6.98 -5.63
N VAL A 161 -3.55 8.13 -5.35
CA VAL A 161 -3.48 9.31 -6.22
C VAL A 161 -2.58 10.34 -5.55
N VAL A 162 -1.53 10.73 -6.25
CA VAL A 162 -0.57 11.73 -5.81
C VAL A 162 -0.77 13.00 -6.63
N ASP A 163 -1.05 14.12 -5.96
CA ASP A 163 -1.14 15.42 -6.60
C ASP A 163 0.27 15.98 -6.86
N LEU A 164 0.56 16.29 -8.11
CA LEU A 164 1.83 16.83 -8.57
C LEU A 164 1.79 18.36 -8.74
N SER A 165 0.64 19.00 -8.52
CA SER A 165 0.42 20.43 -8.79
C SER A 165 1.04 21.37 -7.76
N GLY A 166 1.73 20.86 -6.74
CA GLY A 166 2.40 21.69 -5.72
C GLY A 166 1.47 22.37 -4.72
N GLY A 167 0.20 21.93 -4.61
CA GLY A 167 -0.73 22.40 -3.60
C GLY A 167 -0.33 21.93 -2.19
N ASN A 168 -0.38 22.83 -1.21
CA ASN A 168 -0.02 22.63 0.19
C ASN A 168 -0.46 21.27 0.75
N ALA A 169 0.41 20.29 0.74
CA ALA A 169 0.22 19.09 1.54
C ALA A 169 0.60 19.41 2.98
N GLY A 170 -0.37 19.32 3.89
CA GLY A 170 -0.21 19.63 5.31
C GLY A 170 0.98 18.91 5.95
N GLY A 171 1.57 19.57 6.94
CA GLY A 171 2.85 19.24 7.55
C GLY A 171 3.02 17.77 7.98
N GLY A 172 4.18 17.23 7.65
CA GLY A 172 4.65 15.89 7.90
C GLY A 172 5.70 15.51 6.85
N VAL A 173 6.17 14.27 6.83
CA VAL A 173 7.10 13.78 5.79
C VAL A 173 6.53 13.99 4.38
N ALA A 174 5.19 14.02 4.25
CA ALA A 174 4.49 14.42 3.03
C ALA A 174 4.71 15.89 2.63
N GLY A 175 4.96 16.80 3.56
CA GLY A 175 5.16 18.23 3.30
C GLY A 175 6.50 18.56 2.65
N LEU A 176 7.50 17.70 2.76
CA LEU A 176 8.83 17.91 2.15
C LEU A 176 8.84 17.61 0.64
N ILE A 177 7.80 16.94 0.14
CA ILE A 177 7.70 16.55 -1.29
C ILE A 177 6.89 17.59 -2.10
N ALA A 178 6.18 18.49 -1.43
CA ALA A 178 5.13 19.33 -2.03
C ALA A 178 5.62 20.62 -2.73
N SER A 179 6.91 20.85 -2.91
CA SER A 179 7.41 22.14 -3.42
C SER A 179 7.79 22.18 -4.90
N ALA A 180 7.58 21.12 -5.67
CA ALA A 180 7.90 21.12 -7.09
C ALA A 180 6.66 21.35 -7.95
N VAL A 181 6.45 22.59 -8.38
CA VAL A 181 5.51 22.88 -9.47
C VAL A 181 6.12 22.31 -10.75
N ILE A 182 5.54 21.23 -11.24
CA ILE A 182 6.01 20.58 -12.47
C ILE A 182 5.17 21.10 -13.62
N THR A 183 5.78 21.87 -14.52
CA THR A 183 5.19 22.23 -15.82
C THR A 183 5.33 21.08 -16.81
N ALA A 184 4.47 21.00 -17.83
CA ALA A 184 4.49 19.93 -18.83
C ALA A 184 5.88 19.73 -19.50
N ALA A 185 6.69 20.78 -19.61
CA ALA A 185 8.04 20.69 -20.15
C ALA A 185 9.06 20.08 -19.16
N GLN A 186 8.78 20.13 -17.86
CA GLN A 186 9.65 19.56 -16.81
C GLN A 186 9.33 18.09 -16.55
N THR A 187 8.17 17.61 -17.01
CA THR A 187 7.69 16.25 -16.77
C THR A 187 8.48 15.17 -17.50
N ALA A 188 9.05 15.46 -18.66
CA ALA A 188 9.94 14.53 -19.36
C ALA A 188 11.27 14.30 -18.62
N MET A 189 11.57 15.13 -17.60
CA MET A 189 12.77 15.07 -16.75
C MET A 189 12.40 14.96 -15.27
N ALA A 190 11.13 14.70 -14.93
CA ALA A 190 10.68 14.65 -13.55
C ALA A 190 11.29 13.44 -12.84
N ASP A 191 11.84 13.66 -11.67
CA ASP A 191 12.20 12.59 -10.74
C ASP A 191 10.89 12.02 -10.13
N TYR A 192 10.52 10.80 -10.52
CA TYR A 192 9.34 10.10 -10.01
C TYR A 192 9.57 9.37 -8.69
N VAL A 193 10.80 9.26 -8.22
CA VAL A 193 11.14 8.57 -6.97
C VAL A 193 10.37 9.12 -5.76
N PRO A 194 10.25 10.45 -5.53
CA PRO A 194 9.46 10.97 -4.42
C PRO A 194 7.99 10.57 -4.46
N TYR A 195 7.39 10.49 -5.64
CA TYR A 195 5.99 10.12 -5.80
C TYR A 195 5.77 8.61 -5.61
N ALA A 196 6.70 7.79 -6.13
CA ALA A 196 6.72 6.36 -5.87
C ALA A 196 6.85 6.09 -4.36
N LYS A 197 7.73 6.81 -3.68
CA LYS A 197 7.89 6.72 -2.23
C LYS A 197 6.59 7.08 -1.50
N GLN A 198 5.88 8.11 -1.91
CA GLN A 198 4.60 8.48 -1.32
C GLN A 198 3.53 7.40 -1.54
N ALA A 199 3.48 6.80 -2.75
CA ALA A 199 2.56 5.72 -3.06
C ALA A 199 2.84 4.49 -2.18
N ASN A 200 4.10 4.06 -2.11
CA ASN A 200 4.52 2.93 -1.29
C ASN A 200 4.31 3.19 0.20
N TYR A 201 4.57 4.41 0.69
CA TYR A 201 4.30 4.77 2.07
C TYR A 201 2.82 4.58 2.42
N ARG A 202 1.90 5.02 1.55
CA ARG A 202 0.46 4.88 1.76
C ARG A 202 0.02 3.42 1.71
N ALA A 203 0.54 2.64 0.76
CA ALA A 203 0.24 1.22 0.65
C ALA A 203 0.65 0.45 1.91
N LEU A 204 1.86 0.71 2.41
CA LEU A 204 2.43 0.01 3.55
C LEU A 204 1.93 0.49 4.93
N THR A 205 1.02 1.49 5.00
CA THR A 205 0.49 1.97 6.30
C THR A 205 -0.26 0.88 7.08
N SER A 206 -0.90 -0.06 6.39
CA SER A 206 -1.60 -1.18 7.01
C SER A 206 -0.67 -2.30 7.48
N LEU A 207 0.56 -2.37 6.99
CA LEU A 207 1.53 -3.39 7.37
C LEU A 207 1.87 -3.26 8.87
N PRO A 208 1.81 -4.35 9.66
CA PRO A 208 2.32 -4.36 11.04
C PRO A 208 3.79 -3.97 11.13
N PHE A 209 4.21 -3.45 12.28
CA PHE A 209 5.61 -3.07 12.48
C PHE A 209 6.50 -4.29 12.76
N GLY A 210 7.68 -4.29 12.16
CA GLY A 210 8.72 -5.30 12.34
C GLY A 210 9.51 -5.09 13.64
N LYS A 211 10.35 -6.06 13.96
CA LYS A 211 11.06 -6.19 15.25
C LYS A 211 11.90 -4.97 15.65
N TYR A 212 12.41 -4.22 14.70
CA TYR A 212 13.28 -3.06 14.99
C TYR A 212 12.51 -1.74 15.11
N HIS A 213 11.18 -1.77 14.96
CA HIS A 213 10.35 -0.59 15.14
C HIS A 213 10.01 -0.39 16.64
N PRO A 214 9.99 0.87 17.17
CA PRO A 214 9.66 1.13 18.57
C PRO A 214 8.28 0.63 19.02
N GLN A 215 7.34 0.54 18.09
CA GLN A 215 5.97 0.08 18.35
C GLN A 215 5.74 -1.39 17.94
N TYR A 216 6.80 -2.18 17.84
CA TYR A 216 6.71 -3.61 17.55
C TYR A 216 5.75 -4.33 18.50
N LEU A 217 4.84 -5.13 17.96
CA LEU A 217 3.79 -5.88 18.67
C LEU A 217 2.76 -5.03 19.44
N THR A 218 2.95 -3.69 19.55
CA THR A 218 1.99 -2.81 20.22
C THR A 218 1.00 -2.16 19.28
N ASP A 219 1.21 -2.31 17.98
CA ASP A 219 0.37 -1.75 16.92
C ASP A 219 -0.85 -2.61 16.57
N GLN A 220 -1.08 -3.73 17.25
CA GLN A 220 -2.22 -4.64 16.99
C GLN A 220 -3.58 -3.93 17.07
N SER A 221 -3.72 -2.96 18.00
CA SER A 221 -4.94 -2.17 18.17
C SER A 221 -5.04 -0.97 17.21
N MET A 222 -3.99 -0.70 16.43
CA MET A 222 -4.03 0.40 15.45
C MET A 222 -5.03 0.10 14.36
N GLN A 223 -5.94 1.05 14.14
CA GLN A 223 -6.96 0.98 13.11
C GLN A 223 -6.43 1.52 11.78
N PHE A 224 -6.85 0.90 10.71
CA PHE A 224 -6.66 1.40 9.35
C PHE A 224 -7.97 1.28 8.59
N ILE A 225 -8.10 2.06 7.53
CA ILE A 225 -9.24 1.96 6.62
C ILE A 225 -8.85 0.98 5.54
N ASP A 226 -9.60 -0.12 5.43
CA ASP A 226 -9.46 -1.05 4.31
C ASP A 226 -9.76 -0.30 3.01
N GLN A 227 -8.76 -0.21 2.14
CA GLN A 227 -8.85 0.46 0.84
C GLN A 227 -9.15 -0.52 -0.29
N THR A 228 -9.35 -1.81 0.03
CA THR A 228 -9.69 -2.83 -0.96
C THR A 228 -11.02 -2.48 -1.61
N PRO A 229 -11.09 -2.32 -2.94
CA PRO A 229 -12.36 -2.14 -3.63
C PRO A 229 -13.26 -3.36 -3.38
N LYS A 230 -14.49 -3.12 -2.94
CA LYS A 230 -15.51 -4.16 -2.76
C LYS A 230 -16.19 -4.47 -4.07
#